data_44f215eeb2f87679a451205ccd11058e
#
_entry.id   44f215eeb2f87679a451205ccd11058e
#
_cell.length_a   1.000
_cell.length_b   1.000
_cell.length_c   1.000
_cell.angle_alpha   90.00
_cell.angle_beta   90.00
_cell.angle_gamma   90.00
#
_symmetry.space_group_name_H-M   'P 1'
#
loop_
_entity.id
_entity.type
_entity.pdbx_description
1 polymer ?
#
loop_
_entity_poly.entity_id
_entity_poly.type
_entity_poly.pdbx_seq_one_letter_code
_entity_poly.pdbx_strand_id
1 'polypeptide(L)'
;MHVLELDRSEVXTIRMYPTTLGELEWXRYGAQDEEGEWSVDINIGGGIYTAAYTVESLTLRDFXKVSLGTLLTKHEAQGFNVYYSDLVPTALVADLQEHLSDTVLVLERRIQSEMSLVPDVYLLGNRELMNLVSTVTGINLGFEDGYYINGGQLPGIFMRTDLPGTDVRRLLTHEYIHHVFDGLANDEILPAWLTEGLSKYYEFDTALSGPRSDATRLRQFTSTDLARAAARSDSLFSLAALDNQNEWNSRTDQDELALQYAEAYMAVRFLIETYGPXAGKXLVEVIGLGTSLSESLETVTGLDIRVFESQFNRWLERWEDPERAPLSNYLIELDAILAKETANSEQRAENLGTSMTRQESIXSXAALXQSTEELVAALQLLSPPERARELHQQTEDHLGRVLEWLSLELQASQTQDNVPLRAANAMIPELSARDFTLKRNLSNLKFIFNIPD
;
A
#
# COMPACT_ATOMS: atom_id res chain seq x y z
N MET A 1 18.02 25.01 8.73
CA MET A 1 17.86 25.78 9.98
C MET A 1 16.99 26.99 9.69
N HIS A 2 15.87 27.10 10.35
CA HIS A 2 14.93 28.21 10.17
C HIS A 2 15.20 29.25 11.28
N VAL A 3 15.46 30.45 10.88
CA VAL A 3 15.62 31.55 11.84
C VAL A 3 14.41 32.42 11.75
N LEU A 4 13.64 32.48 12.81
CA LEU A 4 12.57 33.44 12.98
C LEU A 4 13.15 34.63 13.75
N GLU A 5 13.36 35.74 13.08
CA GLU A 5 13.74 36.98 13.75
C GLU A 5 12.54 37.87 13.91
N LEU A 6 12.18 38.12 15.16
CA LEU A 6 11.15 39.09 15.54
C LEU A 6 11.84 40.33 16.02
N ASP A 7 11.79 41.38 15.23
CA ASP A 7 12.22 42.70 15.69
C ASP A 7 11.00 43.48 16.21
N ARG A 8 11.03 43.78 17.48
CA ARG A 8 9.91 44.42 18.20
C ARG A 8 9.88 45.93 18.12
N SER A 9 10.85 46.54 17.46
CA SER A 9 11.01 47.99 17.66
C SER A 9 10.20 48.89 16.71
N GLU A 10 9.94 48.52 15.48
CA GLU A 10 9.21 49.35 14.50
C GLU A 10 8.38 48.57 13.51
N VAL A 11 8.96 47.56 12.97
CA VAL A 11 8.28 46.61 12.04
C VAL A 11 8.86 45.24 12.25
N UNK A 12 8.19 44.30 12.77
CA UNK A 12 8.60 43.28 12.86
C UNK A 12 8.78 42.76 11.78
N THR A 13 9.70 42.59 11.42
CA THR A 13 10.01 41.83 10.25
C THR A 13 10.05 40.35 10.64
N ILE A 14 9.06 39.62 10.19
CA ILE A 14 9.11 38.17 10.34
C ILE A 14 9.79 37.63 9.10
N ARG A 15 11.03 37.15 9.26
CA ARG A 15 11.78 36.51 8.19
C ARG A 15 11.78 35.01 8.42
N MET A 16 11.04 34.28 7.61
CA MET A 16 11.17 32.84 7.53
C MET A 16 12.05 32.51 6.33
N TYR A 17 13.04 31.68 6.56
CA TYR A 17 13.95 31.24 5.49
C TYR A 17 13.63 29.79 5.17
N PRO A 18 12.88 29.52 4.09
CA PRO A 18 12.71 28.14 3.64
C PRO A 18 14.06 27.62 3.18
N THR A 19 14.44 26.45 3.67
CA THR A 19 15.78 25.93 3.40
C THR A 19 15.91 25.19 2.09
N THR A 20 14.82 24.83 1.44
CA THR A 20 14.96 23.87 0.35
C THR A 20 14.12 24.09 -0.89
N LEU A 21 13.23 25.04 -0.92
CA LEU A 21 12.38 25.15 -2.12
C LEU A 21 12.13 26.59 -2.50
N GLY A 22 12.64 26.93 -3.66
CA GLY A 22 12.69 28.27 -4.18
C GLY A 22 11.38 28.88 -4.67
N GLU A 23 10.25 28.51 -4.08
CA GLU A 23 8.96 29.07 -4.52
C GLU A 23 8.12 29.71 -3.41
N LEU A 24 8.63 29.74 -2.18
CA LEU A 24 8.02 30.56 -1.12
C LEU A 24 8.55 31.98 -1.24
N GLU A 25 7.87 32.82 -2.00
CA GLU A 25 8.15 34.26 -2.04
C GLU A 25 7.47 34.94 -0.84
N TRP A 26 8.31 35.53 0.01
CA TRP A 26 7.83 36.38 1.07
C TRP A 26 7.42 37.73 0.52
N UNK A 27 6.31 37.74 0.64
CA UNK A 27 5.83 38.85 0.06
C UNK A 27 5.93 40.01 0.88
N ARG A 28 5.90 39.69 2.03
CA ARG A 28 5.75 40.87 2.86
C ARG A 28 6.13 40.61 4.32
N TYR A 29 6.58 41.64 4.94
CA TYR A 29 6.88 41.63 6.36
C TYR A 29 5.63 41.89 7.20
N GLY A 30 5.55 41.30 8.36
CA GLY A 30 4.47 41.55 9.27
C GLY A 30 4.49 42.99 9.82
N ALA A 31 3.33 43.53 10.01
CA ALA A 31 3.14 44.85 10.64
C ALA A 31 2.18 44.72 11.80
N GLN A 32 2.47 45.44 12.85
CA GLN A 32 1.59 45.49 14.01
C GLN A 32 0.58 46.66 13.84
N ASP A 33 -0.68 46.37 14.05
CA ASP A 33 -1.73 47.39 14.03
C ASP A 33 -1.86 48.10 15.40
N GLU A 34 -2.81 49.04 15.49
CA GLU A 34 -3.04 49.83 16.72
C GLU A 34 -3.52 48.99 17.90
N GLU A 35 -4.01 47.77 17.63
CA GLU A 35 -4.51 46.84 18.63
C GLU A 35 -3.46 45.83 19.09
N GLY A 36 -2.27 45.88 18.50
CA GLY A 36 -1.15 44.97 18.81
C GLY A 36 -1.18 43.64 18.02
N GLU A 37 -2.07 43.55 17.04
CA GLU A 37 -2.13 42.36 16.20
C GLU A 37 -1.13 42.46 15.07
N TRP A 38 -0.41 41.37 14.81
CA TRP A 38 0.55 41.28 13.74
C TRP A 38 -0.04 40.46 12.57
N SER A 39 0.28 40.83 11.37
CA SER A 39 -0.11 40.07 10.19
C SER A 39 1.08 39.84 9.26
N VAL A 40 1.07 38.71 8.58
CA VAL A 40 2.06 38.37 7.55
C VAL A 40 1.36 37.74 6.36
N ASP A 41 1.73 38.17 5.17
CA ASP A 41 1.23 37.60 3.93
C ASP A 41 2.24 36.56 3.41
N ILE A 42 1.74 35.39 3.11
CA ILE A 42 2.53 34.27 2.61
C ILE A 42 2.02 33.88 1.22
N ASN A 43 2.89 33.84 0.23
CA ASN A 43 2.52 33.42 -1.12
C ASN A 43 2.81 31.92 -1.27
N ILE A 44 1.77 31.15 -1.56
CA ILE A 44 1.88 29.71 -1.78
C ILE A 44 1.16 29.36 -3.09
N GLY A 45 1.92 28.90 -4.08
CA GLY A 45 1.36 28.45 -5.35
C GLY A 45 0.53 29.52 -6.08
N GLY A 46 0.91 30.79 -5.94
CA GLY A 46 0.20 31.92 -6.57
C GLY A 46 -0.98 32.46 -5.76
N GLY A 47 -1.32 31.84 -4.64
CA GLY A 47 -2.29 32.36 -3.68
C GLY A 47 -1.61 33.11 -2.54
N ILE A 48 -2.19 34.21 -2.08
CA ILE A 48 -1.68 34.96 -0.93
C ILE A 48 -2.54 34.64 0.28
N TYR A 49 -1.92 34.15 1.33
CA TYR A 49 -2.56 33.82 2.60
C TYR A 49 -2.07 34.79 3.66
N THR A 50 -2.98 35.41 4.40
CA THR A 50 -2.65 36.36 5.46
C THR A 50 -2.84 35.68 6.82
N ALA A 51 -1.79 35.58 7.59
CA ALA A 51 -1.83 35.11 8.96
C ALA A 51 -1.78 36.30 9.91
N ALA A 52 -2.69 36.35 10.89
CA ALA A 52 -2.75 37.40 11.91
C ALA A 52 -2.44 36.79 13.27
N TYR A 53 -1.70 37.51 14.11
CA TYR A 53 -1.29 37.00 15.43
C TYR A 53 -0.91 38.14 16.37
N THR A 54 -0.97 37.89 17.69
CA THR A 54 -0.61 38.85 18.73
C THR A 54 0.74 38.45 19.36
N VAL A 55 1.62 39.44 19.59
CA VAL A 55 3.05 39.17 19.86
C VAL A 55 3.47 39.39 21.34
N GLU A 56 2.57 39.52 22.28
CA GLU A 56 2.99 39.75 23.67
C GLU A 56 3.83 38.63 24.29
N SER A 57 3.67 37.42 23.83
CA SER A 57 4.42 36.26 24.35
C SER A 57 4.59 35.16 23.31
N LEU A 58 4.73 35.56 22.05
CA LEU A 58 4.75 34.60 20.92
C LEU A 58 6.00 33.76 20.96
N THR A 59 5.82 32.46 21.09
CA THR A 59 6.85 31.47 20.85
C THR A 59 6.72 30.98 19.38
N LEU A 60 7.70 30.29 18.90
CA LEU A 60 7.61 29.67 17.57
C LEU A 60 6.43 28.71 17.47
N ARG A 61 6.11 28.02 18.56
CA ARG A 61 4.93 27.18 18.68
C ARG A 61 3.63 27.97 18.48
N ASP A 62 3.54 29.15 19.15
CA ASP A 62 2.36 30.00 19.05
C ASP A 62 2.21 30.53 17.62
N PHE A 63 3.31 30.92 17.02
CA PHE A 63 3.32 31.36 15.61
C PHE A 63 2.76 30.28 14.67
N UNK A 64 3.15 29.29 14.93
CA UNK A 64 2.78 28.30 14.21
C UNK A 64 1.42 28.07 14.20
N LYS A 65 1.01 27.88 15.22
CA LYS A 65 -0.40 27.61 15.41
C LYS A 65 -1.28 28.72 14.81
N VAL A 66 -0.92 29.91 15.03
CA VAL A 66 -1.69 31.06 14.49
C VAL A 66 -1.62 31.07 12.96
N SER A 67 -0.45 30.91 12.38
CA SER A 67 -0.30 30.86 10.92
C SER A 67 -1.09 29.71 10.29
N LEU A 68 -1.00 28.52 10.85
CA LEU A 68 -1.76 27.39 10.38
C LEU A 68 -3.26 27.55 10.65
N GLY A 69 -3.62 28.16 11.78
CA GLY A 69 -5.02 28.44 12.14
C GLY A 69 -5.74 29.37 11.17
N THR A 70 -5.02 30.25 10.48
CA THR A 70 -5.61 31.11 9.45
C THR A 70 -5.72 30.39 8.10
N LEU A 71 -4.90 29.36 7.86
CA LEU A 71 -4.88 28.60 6.60
C LEU A 71 -5.76 27.36 6.65
N LEU A 72 -6.09 26.86 7.84
CA LEU A 72 -6.76 25.59 8.03
C LEU A 72 -8.07 25.76 8.80
N THR A 73 -9.11 25.08 8.34
CA THR A 73 -10.39 24.95 9.03
C THR A 73 -10.28 23.81 10.05
N LYS A 74 -10.66 24.06 11.28
CA LYS A 74 -10.73 23.04 12.32
C LYS A 74 -12.07 22.33 12.27
N HIS A 75 -12.03 20.99 12.25
CA HIS A 75 -13.19 20.13 12.41
C HIS A 75 -12.97 19.24 13.63
N GLU A 76 -13.87 19.29 14.58
CA GLU A 76 -13.80 18.47 15.79
C GLU A 76 -14.42 17.10 15.51
N ALA A 77 -13.60 16.07 15.57
CA ALA A 77 -14.04 14.70 15.47
C ALA A 77 -14.20 14.10 16.88
N GLN A 78 -14.78 12.93 16.97
CA GLN A 78 -14.94 12.26 18.24
C GLN A 78 -13.57 11.74 18.72
N GLY A 79 -12.94 12.47 19.61
CA GLY A 79 -11.68 12.09 20.23
C GLY A 79 -10.41 12.68 19.61
N PHE A 80 -10.52 13.45 18.52
CA PHE A 80 -9.38 14.12 17.91
C PHE A 80 -9.82 15.32 17.06
N ASN A 81 -8.87 16.17 16.64
CA ASN A 81 -9.17 17.29 15.76
C ASN A 81 -8.58 17.06 14.38
N VAL A 82 -9.33 17.44 13.34
CA VAL A 82 -8.86 17.44 11.95
C VAL A 82 -8.77 18.90 11.50
N TYR A 83 -7.58 19.32 11.09
CA TYR A 83 -7.33 20.63 10.50
C TYR A 83 -7.14 20.43 9.00
N TYR A 84 -7.87 21.18 8.18
CA TYR A 84 -7.78 20.99 6.73
C TYR A 84 -7.82 22.32 5.98
N SER A 85 -7.07 22.39 4.88
CA SER A 85 -7.06 23.55 4.01
C SER A 85 -8.30 23.57 3.11
N ASP A 86 -8.62 24.72 2.55
CA ASP A 86 -9.72 24.87 1.60
C ASP A 86 -9.53 24.07 0.29
N LEU A 87 -8.31 23.56 0.06
CA LEU A 87 -8.02 22.66 -1.06
C LEU A 87 -8.54 21.24 -0.82
N VAL A 88 -8.90 20.88 0.41
CA VAL A 88 -9.33 19.54 0.79
C VAL A 88 -10.86 19.45 0.77
N PRO A 89 -11.45 18.59 -0.08
CA PRO A 89 -12.91 18.44 -0.08
C PRO A 89 -13.42 17.93 1.27
N THR A 90 -14.51 18.52 1.76
CA THR A 90 -15.12 18.11 3.05
C THR A 90 -15.56 16.63 3.06
N ALA A 91 -15.92 16.08 1.89
CA ALA A 91 -16.23 14.66 1.76
C ALA A 91 -15.01 13.78 2.05
N LEU A 92 -13.81 14.23 1.66
CA LEU A 92 -12.56 13.52 1.96
C LEU A 92 -12.24 13.61 3.47
N VAL A 93 -12.49 14.77 4.10
CA VAL A 93 -12.29 14.93 5.54
C VAL A 93 -13.15 13.91 6.31
N ALA A 94 -14.43 13.81 5.96
CA ALA A 94 -15.36 12.85 6.60
C ALA A 94 -14.92 11.40 6.37
N ASP A 95 -14.50 11.07 5.15
CA ASP A 95 -14.02 9.73 4.77
C ASP A 95 -12.76 9.33 5.57
N LEU A 96 -11.80 10.24 5.71
CA LEU A 96 -10.56 9.98 6.44
C LEU A 96 -10.80 9.86 7.95
N GLN A 97 -11.75 10.62 8.46
CA GLN A 97 -12.16 10.57 9.87
C GLN A 97 -12.78 9.20 10.20
N GLU A 98 -13.70 8.73 9.35
CA GLU A 98 -14.29 7.39 9.48
C GLU A 98 -13.20 6.31 9.37
N HIS A 99 -12.35 6.42 8.36
CA HIS A 99 -11.25 5.49 8.13
C HIS A 99 -10.32 5.39 9.36
N LEU A 100 -9.94 6.53 9.94
CA LEU A 100 -9.06 6.53 11.12
C LEU A 100 -9.75 5.90 12.34
N SER A 101 -11.03 6.19 12.54
CA SER A 101 -11.81 5.59 13.64
C SER A 101 -11.86 4.06 13.50
N ASP A 102 -12.08 3.56 12.30
CA ASP A 102 -12.05 2.10 12.02
C ASP A 102 -10.65 1.51 12.24
N THR A 103 -9.62 2.24 11.81
CA THR A 103 -8.21 1.84 11.97
C THR A 103 -7.87 1.66 13.47
N VAL A 104 -8.26 2.61 14.30
CA VAL A 104 -8.07 2.55 15.77
C VAL A 104 -8.64 1.23 16.31
N LEU A 105 -9.90 0.93 15.98
CA LEU A 105 -10.58 -0.29 16.47
C LEU A 105 -9.90 -1.59 15.98
N VAL A 106 -9.38 -1.59 14.75
CA VAL A 106 -8.66 -2.75 14.22
C VAL A 106 -7.32 -2.91 14.95
N LEU A 107 -6.57 -1.82 15.12
CA LEU A 107 -5.25 -1.84 15.78
C LEU A 107 -5.36 -2.26 17.25
N GLU A 108 -6.37 -1.77 17.98
CA GLU A 108 -6.61 -2.20 19.39
C GLU A 108 -6.69 -3.72 19.49
N ARG A 109 -7.41 -4.33 18.58
CA ARG A 109 -7.57 -5.80 18.56
C ARG A 109 -6.28 -6.51 18.13
N ARG A 110 -5.56 -5.97 17.14
CA ARG A 110 -4.32 -6.58 16.60
C ARG A 110 -3.16 -6.48 17.58
N ILE A 111 -3.00 -5.32 18.19
CA ILE A 111 -1.88 -5.02 19.11
C ILE A 111 -2.23 -5.44 20.54
N GLN A 112 -3.51 -5.69 20.83
CA GLN A 112 -4.02 -6.07 22.15
C GLN A 112 -3.65 -5.01 23.20
N SER A 113 -3.92 -3.75 22.88
CA SER A 113 -3.64 -2.60 23.73
C SER A 113 -4.71 -1.54 23.48
N GLU A 114 -5.15 -0.87 24.54
CA GLU A 114 -5.98 0.32 24.38
C GLU A 114 -5.12 1.40 23.70
N MET A 115 -5.66 2.00 22.65
CA MET A 115 -4.93 3.05 21.94
C MET A 115 -5.02 4.36 22.72
N SER A 116 -3.91 5.08 22.75
CA SER A 116 -3.86 6.44 23.28
C SER A 116 -4.76 7.36 22.43
N LEU A 117 -5.01 8.56 22.90
CA LEU A 117 -5.79 9.55 22.17
C LEU A 117 -5.18 9.77 20.78
N VAL A 118 -6.02 9.80 19.78
CA VAL A 118 -5.59 10.08 18.40
C VAL A 118 -4.99 11.48 18.34
N PRO A 119 -3.84 11.69 17.73
CA PRO A 119 -3.23 13.02 17.64
C PRO A 119 -4.02 13.91 16.68
N ASP A 120 -3.78 15.21 16.74
CA ASP A 120 -4.32 16.16 15.76
C ASP A 120 -3.86 15.76 14.36
N VAL A 121 -4.77 15.82 13.37
CA VAL A 121 -4.50 15.47 11.98
C VAL A 121 -4.59 16.72 11.11
N TYR A 122 -3.56 16.98 10.31
CA TYR A 122 -3.44 18.16 9.44
C TYR A 122 -3.47 17.71 7.98
N LEU A 123 -4.58 17.98 7.29
CA LEU A 123 -4.80 17.64 5.89
C LEU A 123 -4.47 18.87 5.05
N LEU A 124 -3.34 18.85 4.36
CA LEU A 124 -2.73 20.05 3.81
C LEU A 124 -3.03 20.32 2.34
N GLY A 125 -3.70 19.44 1.65
CA GLY A 125 -4.14 19.67 0.28
C GLY A 125 -3.09 19.49 -0.80
N ASN A 126 -1.87 19.98 -0.59
CA ASN A 126 -0.82 19.89 -1.61
C ASN A 126 0.59 19.99 -1.01
N ARG A 127 1.60 19.85 -1.88
CA ARG A 127 3.03 19.86 -1.49
C ARG A 127 3.47 21.24 -0.97
N GLU A 128 2.92 22.32 -1.48
CA GLU A 128 3.30 23.67 -1.05
C GLU A 128 2.93 23.91 0.43
N LEU A 129 1.75 23.47 0.82
CA LEU A 129 1.32 23.55 2.23
C LEU A 129 2.15 22.62 3.12
N MET A 130 2.51 21.42 2.63
CA MET A 130 3.44 20.53 3.35
C MET A 130 4.78 21.23 3.60
N ASN A 131 5.32 21.91 2.58
CA ASN A 131 6.59 22.63 2.68
C ASN A 131 6.48 23.81 3.67
N LEU A 132 5.35 24.49 3.72
CA LEU A 132 5.11 25.55 4.71
C LEU A 132 5.15 24.98 6.12
N VAL A 133 4.46 23.86 6.36
CA VAL A 133 4.45 23.19 7.67
C VAL A 133 5.87 22.72 8.03
N SER A 134 6.60 22.16 7.10
CA SER A 134 8.01 21.78 7.27
C SER A 134 8.83 22.98 7.75
N THR A 135 8.63 24.14 7.10
CA THR A 135 9.32 25.39 7.47
C THR A 135 8.97 25.80 8.90
N VAL A 136 7.70 25.75 9.26
CA VAL A 136 7.20 26.18 10.58
C VAL A 136 7.66 25.20 11.68
N THR A 137 7.61 23.89 11.43
CA THR A 137 7.97 22.88 12.42
C THR A 137 9.48 22.65 12.52
N GLY A 138 10.24 23.07 11.52
CA GLY A 138 11.68 22.84 11.46
C GLY A 138 12.05 21.42 11.02
N ILE A 139 11.07 20.64 10.57
CA ILE A 139 11.31 19.28 10.12
C ILE A 139 11.68 19.32 8.62
N ASN A 140 12.80 18.70 8.28
CA ASN A 140 13.22 18.63 6.89
C ASN A 140 12.49 17.46 6.22
N LEU A 141 11.45 17.79 5.46
CA LEU A 141 10.71 16.80 4.68
C LEU A 141 11.43 16.56 3.36
N GLY A 142 11.83 15.34 3.12
CA GLY A 142 12.37 14.92 1.85
C GLY A 142 11.27 14.76 0.80
N PHE A 143 10.92 13.52 0.51
CA PHE A 143 9.89 13.19 -0.47
C PHE A 143 8.60 12.68 0.18
N GLU A 144 8.54 12.69 1.51
CA GLU A 144 7.41 12.15 2.25
C GLU A 144 6.12 12.91 1.90
N ASP A 145 5.05 12.16 1.70
CA ASP A 145 3.70 12.67 1.45
C ASP A 145 2.94 12.85 2.77
N GLY A 146 3.46 12.28 3.85
CA GLY A 146 2.95 12.41 5.22
C GLY A 146 4.05 12.19 6.23
N TYR A 147 3.81 12.59 7.46
CA TYR A 147 4.72 12.36 8.58
C TYR A 147 4.01 12.58 9.91
N TYR A 148 4.45 11.87 10.92
CA TYR A 148 4.01 12.02 12.30
C TYR A 148 5.10 12.75 13.10
N ILE A 149 4.69 13.68 13.93
CA ILE A 149 5.57 14.41 14.85
C ILE A 149 5.11 14.12 16.28
N ASN A 150 6.01 13.56 17.10
CA ASN A 150 5.79 13.42 18.53
C ASN A 150 6.45 14.61 19.26
N GLY A 151 5.67 15.37 19.99
CA GLY A 151 6.18 16.48 20.76
C GLY A 151 6.54 17.69 19.91
N GLY A 152 7.57 18.42 20.32
CA GLY A 152 7.98 19.66 19.66
C GLY A 152 6.94 20.75 19.77
N GLN A 153 6.94 21.65 18.80
CA GLN A 153 6.08 22.83 18.82
C GLN A 153 4.68 22.56 18.26
N LEU A 154 4.54 21.57 17.37
CA LEU A 154 3.26 21.27 16.73
C LEU A 154 3.17 19.76 16.50
N PRO A 155 2.82 18.98 17.53
CA PRO A 155 2.69 17.54 17.40
C PRO A 155 1.44 17.16 16.60
N GLY A 156 1.52 16.07 15.86
CA GLY A 156 0.38 15.59 15.06
C GLY A 156 0.79 14.83 13.81
N ILE A 157 -0.22 14.46 13.04
CA ILE A 157 -0.05 13.81 11.74
C ILE A 157 -0.26 14.86 10.64
N PHE A 158 0.71 15.01 9.76
CA PHE A 158 0.66 15.97 8.65
C PHE A 158 0.69 15.20 7.34
N MET A 159 -0.22 15.54 6.42
CA MET A 159 -0.26 14.81 5.16
C MET A 159 -0.86 15.63 4.03
N ARG A 160 -0.31 15.46 2.83
CA ARG A 160 -0.91 16.02 1.63
C ARG A 160 -2.06 15.13 1.17
N THR A 161 -3.04 15.72 0.53
CA THR A 161 -4.24 14.98 0.11
C THR A 161 -4.49 15.02 -1.40
N ASP A 162 -3.56 15.59 -2.18
CA ASP A 162 -3.63 15.59 -3.64
C ASP A 162 -3.07 14.27 -4.24
N LEU A 163 -3.37 13.17 -3.58
CA LEU A 163 -3.01 11.80 -3.93
C LEU A 163 -4.29 11.00 -4.20
N PRO A 164 -4.20 9.85 -4.89
CA PRO A 164 -5.38 8.97 -4.96
C PRO A 164 -5.93 8.64 -3.56
N GLY A 165 -7.24 8.60 -3.42
CA GLY A 165 -7.89 8.41 -2.09
C GLY A 165 -7.45 7.16 -1.35
N THR A 166 -7.12 6.09 -2.08
CA THR A 166 -6.56 4.87 -1.47
C THR A 166 -5.19 5.12 -0.84
N ASP A 167 -4.38 5.99 -1.45
CA ASP A 167 -3.05 6.34 -0.96
C ASP A 167 -3.14 7.26 0.25
N VAL A 168 -4.09 8.20 0.25
CA VAL A 168 -4.33 9.10 1.39
C VAL A 168 -4.73 8.29 2.63
N ARG A 169 -5.65 7.32 2.49
CA ARG A 169 -6.06 6.45 3.61
C ARG A 169 -4.89 5.62 4.12
N ARG A 170 -4.12 5.01 3.19
CA ARG A 170 -2.93 4.21 3.52
C ARG A 170 -1.92 5.04 4.32
N LEU A 171 -1.66 6.25 3.84
CA LEU A 171 -0.72 7.18 4.47
C LEU A 171 -1.18 7.55 5.89
N LEU A 172 -2.47 7.88 6.06
CA LEU A 172 -3.03 8.19 7.39
C LEU A 172 -2.86 7.02 8.35
N THR A 173 -3.12 5.79 7.90
CA THR A 173 -2.91 4.59 8.70
C THR A 173 -1.43 4.46 9.10
N HIS A 174 -0.51 4.64 8.15
CA HIS A 174 0.94 4.54 8.37
C HIS A 174 1.40 5.52 9.47
N GLU A 175 1.02 6.79 9.33
CA GLU A 175 1.42 7.82 10.28
C GLU A 175 0.77 7.63 11.66
N TYR A 176 -0.46 7.13 11.71
CA TYR A 176 -1.11 6.80 12.97
C TYR A 176 -0.40 5.64 13.70
N ILE A 177 0.12 4.66 12.95
CA ILE A 177 0.87 3.55 13.56
C ILE A 177 2.16 4.06 14.22
N HIS A 178 2.86 5.05 13.60
CA HIS A 178 4.00 5.70 14.27
C HIS A 178 3.58 6.27 15.64
N HIS A 179 2.44 6.98 15.71
CA HIS A 179 1.92 7.52 16.98
C HIS A 179 1.68 6.40 18.00
N VAL A 180 1.10 5.29 17.59
CA VAL A 180 0.80 4.16 18.50
C VAL A 180 2.08 3.59 19.10
N PHE A 181 3.09 3.32 18.26
CA PHE A 181 4.32 2.68 18.75
C PHE A 181 5.24 3.66 19.49
N ASP A 182 5.20 4.93 19.15
CA ASP A 182 5.87 5.98 19.90
C ASP A 182 5.33 6.06 21.33
N GLY A 183 4.00 6.01 21.47
CA GLY A 183 3.36 5.97 22.80
C GLY A 183 3.75 4.73 23.62
N LEU A 184 3.90 3.58 22.96
CA LEU A 184 4.34 2.35 23.63
C LEU A 184 5.84 2.39 23.99
N ALA A 185 6.62 3.17 23.26
CA ALA A 185 8.05 3.34 23.52
C ALA A 185 8.36 4.33 24.64
N ASN A 186 7.35 4.99 25.24
CA ASN A 186 7.54 5.97 26.33
C ASN A 186 8.58 7.05 25.98
N ASP A 187 8.48 7.60 24.78
CA ASP A 187 9.40 8.63 24.24
C ASP A 187 10.84 8.14 23.98
N GLU A 188 11.14 6.84 24.12
CA GLU A 188 12.43 6.30 23.72
C GLU A 188 12.49 6.21 22.19
N ILE A 189 13.67 6.50 21.64
CA ILE A 189 13.85 6.50 20.19
C ILE A 189 13.91 5.06 19.68
N LEU A 190 12.99 4.71 18.80
CA LEU A 190 12.98 3.40 18.16
C LEU A 190 13.94 3.38 16.95
N PRO A 191 14.55 2.22 16.65
CA PRO A 191 15.29 2.06 15.40
C PRO A 191 14.41 2.34 14.19
N ALA A 192 14.93 3.02 13.17
CA ALA A 192 14.14 3.38 11.98
C ALA A 192 13.54 2.14 11.30
N TRP A 193 14.32 1.05 11.13
CA TRP A 193 13.78 -0.19 10.54
C TRP A 193 12.62 -0.77 11.34
N LEU A 194 12.65 -0.62 12.67
CA LEU A 194 11.58 -1.17 13.53
C LEU A 194 10.31 -0.32 13.41
N THR A 195 10.42 1.00 13.55
CA THR A 195 9.26 1.88 13.49
C THR A 195 8.61 1.88 12.09
N GLU A 196 9.44 1.96 11.02
CA GLU A 196 8.94 1.91 9.64
C GLU A 196 8.38 0.52 9.28
N GLY A 197 9.06 -0.53 9.74
CA GLY A 197 8.63 -1.91 9.54
C GLY A 197 7.30 -2.21 10.21
N LEU A 198 7.10 -1.74 11.45
CA LEU A 198 5.82 -1.87 12.17
C LEU A 198 4.72 -1.08 11.44
N SER A 199 5.03 0.14 11.01
CA SER A 199 4.08 0.97 10.27
C SER A 199 3.65 0.26 8.98
N LYS A 200 4.60 -0.28 8.21
CA LYS A 200 4.30 -1.06 6.99
C LYS A 200 3.54 -2.35 7.30
N TYR A 201 3.91 -3.06 8.35
CA TYR A 201 3.26 -4.33 8.71
C TYR A 201 1.76 -4.11 9.00
N TYR A 202 1.46 -3.16 9.90
CA TYR A 202 0.07 -2.90 10.29
C TYR A 202 -0.70 -2.11 9.23
N GLU A 203 -0.03 -1.29 8.40
CA GLU A 203 -0.61 -0.67 7.21
C GLU A 203 -1.20 -1.75 6.29
N PHE A 204 -0.41 -2.79 5.99
CA PHE A 204 -0.88 -3.91 5.17
C PHE A 204 -1.95 -4.74 5.87
N ASP A 205 -1.74 -5.11 7.12
CA ASP A 205 -2.67 -5.96 7.88
C ASP A 205 -4.06 -5.33 8.01
N THR A 206 -4.14 -4.04 8.32
CA THR A 206 -5.42 -3.33 8.44
C THR A 206 -6.11 -3.20 7.08
N ALA A 207 -5.38 -2.85 6.03
CA ALA A 207 -5.94 -2.65 4.69
C ALA A 207 -6.39 -3.96 4.03
N LEU A 208 -5.75 -5.09 4.34
CA LEU A 208 -6.13 -6.41 3.79
C LEU A 208 -7.47 -6.90 4.32
N SER A 209 -7.95 -6.34 5.42
CA SER A 209 -9.26 -6.65 5.99
C SER A 209 -10.41 -5.90 5.29
N GLY A 210 -10.10 -4.94 4.41
CA GLY A 210 -11.09 -4.06 3.79
C GLY A 210 -11.44 -4.42 2.35
N PRO A 211 -12.43 -3.71 1.79
CA PRO A 211 -12.92 -4.01 0.43
C PRO A 211 -11.92 -3.68 -0.70
N ARG A 212 -10.84 -2.97 -0.39
CA ARG A 212 -9.81 -2.59 -1.38
C ARG A 212 -8.51 -3.39 -1.19
N SER A 213 -8.63 -4.61 -0.69
CA SER A 213 -7.49 -5.43 -0.31
C SER A 213 -6.57 -5.83 -1.48
N ASP A 214 -7.10 -5.89 -2.72
CA ASP A 214 -6.32 -6.35 -3.88
C ASP A 214 -5.18 -5.38 -4.25
N ALA A 215 -5.42 -4.08 -4.23
CA ALA A 215 -4.35 -3.08 -4.47
C ALA A 215 -3.28 -3.16 -3.37
N THR A 216 -3.70 -3.37 -2.13
CA THR A 216 -2.79 -3.57 -1.00
C THR A 216 -1.97 -4.85 -1.16
N ARG A 217 -2.60 -5.94 -1.63
CA ARG A 217 -1.89 -7.20 -1.91
C ARG A 217 -0.78 -7.01 -2.93
N LEU A 218 -1.06 -6.34 -4.02
CA LEU A 218 -0.06 -6.08 -5.05
C LEU A 218 1.15 -5.33 -4.46
N ARG A 219 0.89 -4.27 -3.68
CA ARG A 219 1.96 -3.51 -3.00
C ARG A 219 2.74 -4.40 -2.04
N GLN A 220 2.04 -5.22 -1.24
CA GLN A 220 2.66 -6.14 -0.29
C GLN A 220 3.57 -7.14 -1.01
N PHE A 221 3.08 -7.76 -2.10
CA PHE A 221 3.87 -8.75 -2.84
C PHE A 221 5.03 -8.10 -3.57
N THR A 222 4.87 -6.88 -4.09
CA THR A 222 5.98 -6.13 -4.68
C THR A 222 7.09 -5.90 -3.64
N SER A 223 6.72 -5.48 -2.42
CA SER A 223 7.68 -5.29 -1.31
C SER A 223 8.35 -6.62 -0.93
N THR A 224 7.57 -7.68 -0.74
CA THR A 224 8.15 -8.99 -0.35
C THR A 224 9.10 -9.53 -1.41
N ASP A 225 8.75 -9.40 -2.68
CA ASP A 225 9.58 -9.91 -3.78
C ASP A 225 10.88 -9.12 -3.91
N LEU A 226 10.83 -7.79 -3.70
CA LEU A 226 12.01 -6.94 -3.70
C LEU A 226 12.99 -7.36 -2.58
N ALA A 227 12.50 -7.50 -1.36
CA ALA A 227 13.33 -7.92 -0.22
C ALA A 227 13.89 -9.33 -0.43
N ARG A 228 13.09 -10.28 -0.95
CA ARG A 228 13.54 -11.65 -1.25
C ARG A 228 14.61 -11.68 -2.33
N ALA A 229 14.45 -10.87 -3.37
CA ALA A 229 15.45 -10.77 -4.44
C ALA A 229 16.78 -10.24 -3.89
N ALA A 230 16.72 -9.21 -3.03
CA ALA A 230 17.90 -8.66 -2.38
C ALA A 230 18.58 -9.70 -1.46
N ALA A 231 17.79 -10.47 -0.69
CA ALA A 231 18.33 -11.55 0.17
C ALA A 231 19.09 -12.60 -0.65
N ARG A 232 18.51 -13.01 -1.79
CA ARG A 232 19.11 -14.02 -2.67
C ARG A 232 20.37 -13.53 -3.40
N SER A 233 20.50 -12.21 -3.59
CA SER A 233 21.67 -11.61 -4.24
C SER A 233 22.68 -11.03 -3.24
N ASP A 234 22.48 -11.24 -1.93
CA ASP A 234 23.34 -10.73 -0.85
C ASP A 234 23.47 -9.19 -0.93
N SER A 235 22.36 -8.51 -1.20
CA SER A 235 22.33 -7.04 -1.36
C SER A 235 21.39 -6.35 -0.37
N LEU A 236 20.99 -7.02 0.70
CA LEU A 236 20.25 -6.39 1.80
C LEU A 236 21.15 -5.38 2.53
N PHE A 237 20.54 -4.34 3.06
CA PHE A 237 21.20 -3.48 4.04
C PHE A 237 21.41 -4.27 5.33
N SER A 238 22.42 -3.90 6.13
CA SER A 238 22.45 -4.40 7.50
C SER A 238 21.40 -3.68 8.34
N LEU A 239 20.83 -4.33 9.35
CA LEU A 239 19.88 -3.66 10.26
C LEU A 239 20.53 -2.47 10.96
N ALA A 240 21.85 -2.52 11.18
CA ALA A 240 22.61 -1.39 11.73
C ALA A 240 22.63 -0.19 10.77
N ALA A 241 22.62 -0.41 9.45
CA ALA A 241 22.54 0.67 8.46
C ALA A 241 21.12 1.22 8.32
N LEU A 242 20.13 0.51 8.85
CA LEU A 242 18.71 0.92 8.86
C LEU A 242 18.26 1.40 10.24
N ASP A 243 19.19 1.60 11.19
CA ASP A 243 18.87 1.91 12.58
C ASP A 243 18.57 3.40 12.78
N ASN A 244 19.36 4.27 12.15
CA ASN A 244 19.35 5.72 12.39
C ASN A 244 18.38 6.45 11.45
N GLN A 245 17.45 7.23 12.00
CA GLN A 245 16.44 7.95 11.24
C GLN A 245 17.06 8.98 10.26
N ASN A 246 18.17 9.63 10.63
CA ASN A 246 18.79 10.60 9.73
C ASN A 246 19.43 9.89 8.52
N GLU A 247 20.04 8.73 8.72
CA GLU A 247 20.60 7.92 7.63
C GLU A 247 19.46 7.38 6.75
N TRP A 248 18.38 6.91 7.39
CA TRP A 248 17.17 6.47 6.69
C TRP A 248 16.65 7.57 5.74
N ASN A 249 16.49 8.79 6.27
CA ASN A 249 15.95 9.93 5.51
C ASN A 249 16.93 10.52 4.50
N SER A 250 18.22 10.16 4.57
CA SER A 250 19.24 10.69 3.66
C SER A 250 19.27 9.98 2.30
N ARG A 251 18.66 8.80 2.18
CA ARG A 251 18.64 8.06 0.92
C ARG A 251 17.71 8.75 -0.07
N THR A 252 18.16 8.92 -1.29
CA THR A 252 17.40 9.60 -2.35
C THR A 252 17.20 8.72 -3.59
N ASP A 253 17.97 7.64 -3.69
CA ASP A 253 17.80 6.67 -4.78
C ASP A 253 16.49 5.89 -4.58
N GLN A 254 15.65 5.82 -5.61
CA GLN A 254 14.33 5.23 -5.52
C GLN A 254 14.36 3.72 -5.26
N ASP A 255 15.36 3.02 -5.79
CA ASP A 255 15.49 1.58 -5.57
C ASP A 255 15.96 1.28 -4.13
N GLU A 256 16.89 2.09 -3.62
CA GLU A 256 17.32 2.00 -2.21
C GLU A 256 16.17 2.34 -1.25
N LEU A 257 15.40 3.39 -1.56
CA LEU A 257 14.21 3.77 -0.77
C LEU A 257 13.20 2.62 -0.74
N ALA A 258 12.89 2.05 -1.90
CA ALA A 258 11.95 0.93 -1.97
C ALA A 258 12.47 -0.28 -1.19
N LEU A 259 13.77 -0.57 -1.30
CA LEU A 259 14.39 -1.71 -0.61
C LEU A 259 14.40 -1.53 0.90
N GLN A 260 14.75 -0.33 1.42
CA GLN A 260 14.80 -0.14 2.89
C GLN A 260 13.42 -0.35 3.53
N TYR A 261 12.34 0.15 2.90
CA TYR A 261 10.97 -0.08 3.39
C TYR A 261 10.56 -1.56 3.28
N ALA A 262 10.92 -2.21 2.18
CA ALA A 262 10.62 -3.63 1.96
C ALA A 262 11.33 -4.51 2.98
N GLU A 263 12.60 -4.22 3.24
CA GLU A 263 13.44 -4.95 4.20
C GLU A 263 12.94 -4.75 5.63
N ALA A 264 12.65 -3.51 6.03
CA ALA A 264 12.10 -3.19 7.35
C ALA A 264 10.77 -3.94 7.59
N TYR A 265 9.88 -3.91 6.59
CA TYR A 265 8.61 -4.65 6.63
C TYR A 265 8.85 -6.16 6.85
N MET A 266 9.78 -6.76 6.09
CA MET A 266 10.05 -8.19 6.20
C MET A 266 10.78 -8.56 7.49
N ALA A 267 11.61 -7.68 8.06
CA ALA A 267 12.26 -7.89 9.36
C ALA A 267 11.21 -7.93 10.49
N VAL A 268 10.23 -7.02 10.45
CA VAL A 268 9.12 -7.02 11.40
C VAL A 268 8.21 -8.24 11.16
N ARG A 269 7.97 -8.60 9.92
CA ARG A 269 7.20 -9.80 9.58
C ARG A 269 7.87 -11.06 10.11
N PHE A 270 9.19 -11.18 9.95
CA PHE A 270 9.98 -12.27 10.54
C PHE A 270 9.82 -12.33 12.07
N LEU A 271 9.95 -11.18 12.73
CA LEU A 271 9.77 -11.06 14.18
C LEU A 271 8.39 -11.60 14.60
N ILE A 272 7.34 -11.15 13.94
CA ILE A 272 5.96 -11.50 14.30
C ILE A 272 5.63 -12.95 13.94
N GLU A 273 6.01 -13.43 12.75
CA GLU A 273 5.72 -14.80 12.31
C GLU A 273 6.49 -15.85 13.10
N THR A 274 7.70 -15.50 13.57
CA THR A 274 8.59 -16.46 14.27
C THR A 274 8.34 -16.47 15.77
N TYR A 275 8.15 -15.29 16.37
CA TYR A 275 8.12 -15.14 17.84
C TYR A 275 6.71 -14.80 18.37
N GLY A 276 5.74 -14.69 17.47
CA GLY A 276 4.33 -14.52 17.82
C GLY A 276 3.81 -13.11 17.64
N PRO A 277 2.48 -12.98 17.54
CA PRO A 277 1.81 -11.70 17.20
C PRO A 277 2.07 -10.51 18.13
N UNK A 278 2.51 -10.52 19.25
CA UNK A 278 2.87 -9.74 20.08
C UNK A 278 4.11 -9.38 20.06
N ALA A 279 5.09 -10.05 19.35
CA ALA A 279 6.54 -9.82 19.47
C ALA A 279 6.95 -8.38 19.15
N GLY A 280 6.34 -7.76 18.15
CA GLY A 280 6.57 -6.36 17.80
C GLY A 280 6.27 -5.41 18.96
N LYS A 281 5.14 -5.60 19.60
CA LYS A 281 4.75 -4.84 20.80
C LYS A 281 5.73 -5.08 21.95
N UNK A 282 5.98 -6.24 22.16
CA UNK A 282 6.75 -6.57 23.09
C UNK A 282 7.99 -6.00 22.99
N LEU A 283 8.65 -5.96 21.87
CA LEU A 283 9.97 -5.36 21.62
C LEU A 283 9.98 -3.85 21.90
N VAL A 284 9.00 -3.14 21.39
CA VAL A 284 8.86 -1.70 21.61
C VAL A 284 8.72 -1.37 23.10
N GLU A 285 7.89 -2.09 23.83
CA GLU A 285 7.69 -1.88 25.27
C GLU A 285 8.99 -2.10 26.06
N VAL A 286 9.79 -3.10 25.70
CA VAL A 286 11.06 -3.36 26.37
C VAL A 286 12.08 -2.23 26.07
N ILE A 287 12.12 -1.76 24.82
CA ILE A 287 12.92 -0.56 24.46
C ILE A 287 12.45 0.64 25.28
N GLY A 288 11.14 0.82 25.43
CA GLY A 288 10.51 1.88 26.23
C GLY A 288 10.84 1.85 27.72
N LEU A 289 11.47 0.79 28.20
CA LEU A 289 12.03 0.74 29.58
C LEU A 289 13.50 1.23 29.63
N GLY A 290 14.02 1.72 28.51
CA GLY A 290 15.38 2.26 28.41
C GLY A 290 16.45 1.19 28.13
N THR A 291 16.05 0.01 27.63
CA THR A 291 17.01 -1.05 27.28
C THR A 291 17.48 -0.87 25.83
N SER A 292 18.71 -1.29 25.56
CA SER A 292 19.25 -1.24 24.20
C SER A 292 18.49 -2.18 23.26
N LEU A 293 18.49 -1.89 21.96
CA LEU A 293 17.87 -2.75 20.96
C LEU A 293 18.32 -4.22 21.09
N SER A 294 19.62 -4.46 21.25
CA SER A 294 20.15 -5.82 21.32
C SER A 294 19.64 -6.58 22.56
N GLU A 295 19.63 -5.91 23.71
CA GLU A 295 19.10 -6.51 24.96
C GLU A 295 17.58 -6.72 24.87
N SER A 296 16.86 -5.81 24.22
CA SER A 296 15.43 -5.93 24.01
C SER A 296 15.11 -7.11 23.08
N LEU A 297 15.87 -7.27 22.00
CA LEU A 297 15.74 -8.44 21.10
C LEU A 297 16.04 -9.74 21.86
N GLU A 298 17.11 -9.76 22.67
CA GLU A 298 17.44 -10.94 23.47
C GLU A 298 16.32 -11.28 24.45
N THR A 299 15.68 -10.28 25.04
CA THR A 299 14.54 -10.47 25.95
C THR A 299 13.34 -11.09 25.23
N VAL A 300 13.04 -10.61 24.02
CA VAL A 300 11.82 -11.00 23.29
C VAL A 300 12.04 -12.29 22.47
N THR A 301 13.22 -12.44 21.87
CA THR A 301 13.49 -13.51 20.91
C THR A 301 14.49 -14.57 21.39
N GLY A 302 15.29 -14.24 22.44
CA GLY A 302 16.42 -15.05 22.87
C GLY A 302 17.68 -14.83 22.01
N LEU A 303 17.69 -13.83 21.11
CA LEU A 303 18.78 -13.61 20.16
C LEU A 303 19.33 -12.20 20.28
N ASP A 304 20.68 -12.05 20.23
CA ASP A 304 21.27 -10.73 20.02
C ASP A 304 21.01 -10.26 18.59
N ILE A 305 21.23 -8.97 18.31
CA ILE A 305 20.92 -8.35 17.02
C ILE A 305 21.62 -9.03 15.84
N ARG A 306 22.86 -9.51 15.99
CA ARG A 306 23.62 -10.15 14.90
C ARG A 306 23.05 -11.53 14.56
N VAL A 307 22.67 -12.27 15.59
CA VAL A 307 22.04 -13.59 15.39
C VAL A 307 20.63 -13.42 14.81
N PHE A 308 19.90 -12.44 15.31
CA PHE A 308 18.54 -12.09 14.77
C PHE A 308 18.65 -11.78 13.27
N GLU A 309 19.54 -10.87 12.89
CA GLU A 309 19.76 -10.47 11.49
C GLU A 309 20.15 -11.66 10.62
N SER A 310 21.08 -12.50 11.09
CA SER A 310 21.49 -13.70 10.35
C SER A 310 20.34 -14.69 10.16
N GLN A 311 19.47 -14.85 11.16
CA GLN A 311 18.29 -15.72 11.05
C GLN A 311 17.24 -15.11 10.12
N PHE A 312 17.03 -13.81 10.21
CA PHE A 312 16.13 -13.06 9.33
C PHE A 312 16.54 -13.25 7.86
N ASN A 313 17.81 -13.04 7.53
CA ASN A 313 18.32 -13.16 6.15
C ASN A 313 18.06 -14.58 5.60
N ARG A 314 18.40 -15.62 6.37
CA ARG A 314 18.16 -17.01 5.97
C ARG A 314 16.68 -17.36 5.84
N TRP A 315 15.84 -16.80 6.71
CA TRP A 315 14.40 -16.97 6.65
C TRP A 315 13.86 -16.32 5.37
N LEU A 316 14.28 -15.09 5.08
CA LEU A 316 13.80 -14.31 3.94
C LEU A 316 14.13 -14.96 2.59
N GLU A 317 15.33 -15.53 2.45
CA GLU A 317 15.73 -16.28 1.24
C GLU A 317 14.73 -17.39 0.89
N ARG A 318 14.16 -18.04 1.88
CA ARG A 318 13.31 -19.22 1.74
C ARG A 318 11.83 -18.93 1.92
N TRP A 319 11.52 -17.78 2.48
CA TRP A 319 10.14 -17.43 2.83
C TRP A 319 9.26 -17.41 1.61
N GLU A 320 8.05 -17.98 1.72
CA GLU A 320 7.02 -17.92 0.70
C GLU A 320 5.70 -17.52 1.36
N ASP A 321 4.97 -16.64 0.68
CA ASP A 321 3.68 -16.18 1.19
C ASP A 321 2.69 -17.35 1.23
N PRO A 322 2.08 -17.63 2.39
CA PRO A 322 1.19 -18.78 2.54
C PRO A 322 -0.09 -18.72 1.71
N GLU A 323 -0.52 -17.52 1.28
CA GLU A 323 -1.67 -17.37 0.38
C GLU A 323 -1.24 -17.49 -1.08
N ARG A 324 -0.12 -16.86 -1.45
CA ARG A 324 0.34 -16.79 -2.83
C ARG A 324 0.93 -18.11 -3.34
N ALA A 325 1.67 -18.85 -2.52
CA ALA A 325 2.36 -20.07 -2.99
C ALA A 325 1.38 -21.14 -3.50
N PRO A 326 0.31 -21.52 -2.76
CA PRO A 326 -0.69 -22.45 -3.30
C PRO A 326 -1.39 -21.91 -4.55
N LEU A 327 -1.66 -20.59 -4.59
CA LEU A 327 -2.30 -19.96 -5.74
C LEU A 327 -1.40 -20.02 -6.97
N SER A 328 -0.11 -19.73 -6.83
CA SER A 328 0.85 -19.78 -7.93
C SER A 328 0.94 -21.19 -8.51
N ASN A 329 1.04 -22.21 -7.66
CA ASN A 329 1.09 -23.62 -8.09
C ASN A 329 -0.18 -24.01 -8.86
N TYR A 330 -1.34 -23.65 -8.33
CA TYR A 330 -2.64 -23.90 -8.98
C TYR A 330 -2.70 -23.21 -10.35
N LEU A 331 -2.29 -21.92 -10.45
CA LEU A 331 -2.38 -21.17 -11.69
C LEU A 331 -1.43 -21.73 -12.80
N ILE A 332 -0.28 -22.29 -12.43
CA ILE A 332 0.62 -22.97 -13.38
C ILE A 332 -0.11 -24.18 -14.02
N GLU A 333 -0.81 -24.98 -13.22
CA GLU A 333 -1.54 -26.14 -13.73
C GLU A 333 -2.76 -25.71 -14.57
N LEU A 334 -3.45 -24.66 -14.14
CA LEU A 334 -4.59 -24.11 -14.91
C LEU A 334 -4.13 -23.52 -16.25
N ASP A 335 -2.99 -22.81 -16.29
CA ASP A 335 -2.40 -22.26 -17.50
C ASP A 335 -2.13 -23.38 -18.53
N ALA A 336 -1.61 -24.51 -18.07
CA ALA A 336 -1.33 -25.66 -18.96
C ALA A 336 -2.63 -26.19 -19.57
N ILE A 337 -3.72 -26.25 -18.82
CA ILE A 337 -5.05 -26.65 -19.32
C ILE A 337 -5.55 -25.64 -20.37
N LEU A 338 -5.49 -24.34 -20.06
CA LEU A 338 -5.99 -23.28 -20.94
C LEU A 338 -5.13 -23.12 -22.19
N ALA A 339 -3.81 -23.36 -22.13
CA ALA A 339 -2.91 -23.37 -23.28
C ALA A 339 -3.29 -24.48 -24.23
N LYS A 340 -3.62 -25.66 -23.71
CA LYS A 340 -4.04 -26.79 -24.55
C LYS A 340 -5.42 -26.57 -25.18
N GLU A 341 -6.36 -25.94 -24.42
CA GLU A 341 -7.66 -25.52 -24.98
C GLU A 341 -7.47 -24.51 -26.11
N THR A 342 -6.58 -23.53 -25.95
CA THR A 342 -6.24 -22.57 -27.01
C THR A 342 -5.69 -23.28 -28.24
N ALA A 343 -4.77 -24.25 -28.07
CA ALA A 343 -4.22 -25.06 -29.19
C ALA A 343 -5.32 -25.88 -29.89
N ASN A 344 -6.27 -26.43 -29.12
CA ASN A 344 -7.43 -27.14 -29.72
C ASN A 344 -8.28 -26.18 -30.58
N SER A 345 -8.51 -24.96 -30.11
CA SER A 345 -9.26 -23.93 -30.85
C SER A 345 -8.53 -23.48 -32.09
N GLU A 346 -7.21 -23.32 -32.04
CA GLU A 346 -6.37 -23.00 -33.20
C GLU A 346 -6.39 -24.13 -34.25
N GLN A 347 -6.24 -25.37 -33.81
CA GLN A 347 -6.30 -26.54 -34.68
C GLN A 347 -7.66 -26.64 -35.42
N ARG A 348 -8.75 -26.32 -34.68
CA ARG A 348 -10.07 -26.27 -35.28
C ARG A 348 -10.15 -25.18 -36.35
N ALA A 349 -9.62 -24.00 -36.09
CA ALA A 349 -9.62 -22.88 -37.05
C ALA A 349 -8.82 -23.26 -38.32
N GLU A 350 -7.68 -23.92 -38.16
CA GLU A 350 -6.88 -24.44 -39.29
C GLU A 350 -7.68 -25.46 -40.12
N ASN A 351 -8.37 -26.37 -39.42
CA ASN A 351 -9.19 -27.41 -40.08
C ASN A 351 -10.32 -26.81 -40.94
N LEU A 352 -10.93 -25.70 -40.46
CA LEU A 352 -11.95 -24.98 -41.21
C LEU A 352 -11.42 -24.31 -42.48
N GLY A 353 -10.13 -23.93 -42.48
CA GLY A 353 -9.45 -23.33 -43.62
C GLY A 353 -8.93 -24.36 -44.65
N THR A 354 -9.04 -25.65 -44.33
CA THR A 354 -8.48 -26.74 -45.15
C THR A 354 -9.60 -27.52 -45.82
N SER A 355 -9.39 -27.95 -47.08
CA SER A 355 -10.35 -28.79 -47.77
C SER A 355 -10.26 -30.22 -47.24
N MET A 356 -11.18 -30.60 -46.36
CA MET A 356 -11.24 -31.91 -45.70
C MET A 356 -12.39 -32.74 -46.28
N THR A 357 -12.17 -34.04 -46.42
CA THR A 357 -13.26 -34.98 -46.67
C THR A 357 -14.16 -35.06 -45.41
N ARG A 358 -15.38 -35.54 -45.61
CA ARG A 358 -16.32 -35.76 -44.49
C ARG A 358 -15.72 -36.66 -43.41
N GLN A 359 -15.03 -37.73 -43.83
CA GLN A 359 -14.44 -38.67 -42.87
C GLN A 359 -13.33 -38.01 -42.05
N GLU A 360 -12.50 -37.19 -42.68
CA GLU A 360 -11.46 -36.41 -42.00
C GLU A 360 -12.08 -35.38 -41.02
N SER A 361 -13.16 -34.74 -41.43
CA SER A 361 -13.88 -33.79 -40.57
C SER A 361 -14.42 -34.48 -39.31
N ILE A 362 -15.07 -35.66 -39.48
CA ILE A 362 -15.52 -36.47 -38.35
C ILE A 362 -14.35 -36.87 -37.43
N UNK A 363 -13.42 -37.12 -37.72
CA UNK A 363 -12.38 -37.40 -37.03
C UNK A 363 -11.82 -36.35 -36.36
N SER A 364 -11.53 -35.43 -37.04
CA SER A 364 -11.06 -34.22 -36.37
C SER A 364 -11.99 -33.73 -35.24
N UNK A 365 -13.21 -33.70 -35.33
CA UNK A 365 -14.09 -33.36 -34.46
C UNK A 365 -14.13 -34.20 -33.41
N ALA A 366 -13.99 -35.57 -33.55
CA ALA A 366 -13.93 -36.56 -32.48
C ALA A 366 -12.65 -36.42 -31.62
N ALA A 367 -11.53 -36.17 -32.26
CA ALA A 367 -10.27 -35.95 -31.56
C ALA A 367 -10.31 -34.72 -30.67
N LEU A 368 -10.92 -33.66 -31.14
CA LEU A 368 -11.12 -32.42 -30.32
C LEU A 368 -12.09 -32.67 -29.15
N UNK A 369 -13.12 -33.35 -29.36
CA UNK A 369 -13.97 -33.70 -28.44
C UNK A 369 -13.33 -34.39 -27.43
N GLN A 370 -12.49 -35.49 -27.66
CA GLN A 370 -11.73 -36.28 -26.70
C GLN A 370 -10.69 -35.44 -25.95
N SER A 371 -9.94 -34.63 -26.67
CA SER A 371 -8.95 -33.72 -26.04
C SER A 371 -9.60 -32.81 -24.98
N THR A 372 -10.80 -32.27 -25.30
CA THR A 372 -11.50 -31.38 -24.35
C THR A 372 -12.04 -32.16 -23.15
N GLU A 373 -12.51 -33.41 -23.35
CA GLU A 373 -12.89 -34.30 -22.22
C GLU A 373 -11.70 -34.56 -21.30
N GLU A 374 -10.51 -34.74 -21.86
CA GLU A 374 -9.28 -34.90 -21.08
C GLU A 374 -8.95 -33.61 -20.25
N LEU A 375 -9.21 -32.42 -20.84
CA LEU A 375 -9.02 -31.14 -20.11
C LEU A 375 -10.00 -30.99 -18.96
N VAL A 376 -11.27 -31.35 -19.17
CA VAL A 376 -12.29 -31.37 -18.11
C VAL A 376 -11.84 -32.29 -16.94
N ALA A 377 -11.42 -33.54 -17.33
CA ALA A 377 -10.94 -34.51 -16.32
C ALA A 377 -9.70 -33.98 -15.57
N ALA A 378 -8.76 -33.35 -16.28
CA ALA A 378 -7.59 -32.73 -15.65
C ALA A 378 -7.97 -31.61 -14.71
N LEU A 379 -8.90 -30.73 -15.11
CA LEU A 379 -9.39 -29.62 -14.27
C LEU A 379 -10.05 -30.17 -12.98
N GLN A 380 -10.84 -31.23 -13.09
CA GLN A 380 -11.52 -31.84 -11.94
C GLN A 380 -10.56 -32.45 -10.91
N LEU A 381 -9.32 -32.73 -11.30
CA LEU A 381 -8.28 -33.21 -10.36
C LEU A 381 -7.64 -32.06 -9.58
N LEU A 382 -7.78 -30.82 -10.04
CA LEU A 382 -7.20 -29.67 -9.36
C LEU A 382 -8.03 -29.28 -8.14
N SER A 383 -7.35 -28.85 -7.09
CA SER A 383 -7.99 -28.34 -5.87
C SER A 383 -7.75 -26.81 -5.81
N PRO A 384 -8.74 -26.00 -6.24
CA PRO A 384 -8.53 -24.56 -6.27
C PRO A 384 -8.42 -23.96 -4.86
N PRO A 385 -7.39 -23.14 -4.59
CA PRO A 385 -7.39 -22.35 -3.37
C PRO A 385 -8.54 -21.34 -3.39
N GLU A 386 -8.87 -20.80 -2.21
CA GLU A 386 -10.02 -19.88 -2.02
C GLU A 386 -10.14 -18.83 -3.11
N ARG A 387 -9.01 -18.17 -3.40
CA ARG A 387 -8.93 -17.06 -4.36
C ARG A 387 -9.16 -17.49 -5.82
N ALA A 388 -8.99 -18.76 -6.14
CA ALA A 388 -9.16 -19.28 -7.50
C ALA A 388 -10.48 -20.02 -7.69
N ARG A 389 -11.33 -20.16 -6.69
CA ARG A 389 -12.58 -20.93 -6.80
C ARG A 389 -13.49 -20.45 -7.92
N GLU A 390 -13.68 -19.14 -8.01
CA GLU A 390 -14.53 -18.57 -9.07
C GLU A 390 -13.93 -18.80 -10.45
N LEU A 391 -12.62 -18.61 -10.59
CA LEU A 391 -11.90 -18.85 -11.84
C LEU A 391 -11.99 -20.32 -12.25
N HIS A 392 -11.83 -21.24 -11.29
CA HIS A 392 -12.00 -22.69 -11.52
C HIS A 392 -13.39 -23.00 -12.05
N GLN A 393 -14.44 -22.50 -11.42
CA GLN A 393 -15.83 -22.70 -11.86
C GLN A 393 -16.06 -22.13 -13.26
N GLN A 394 -15.55 -20.93 -13.53
CA GLN A 394 -15.64 -20.30 -14.85
C GLN A 394 -14.96 -21.16 -15.92
N THR A 395 -13.82 -21.78 -15.59
CA THR A 395 -13.10 -22.69 -16.50
C THR A 395 -13.91 -23.96 -16.76
N GLU A 396 -14.45 -24.56 -15.70
CA GLU A 396 -15.30 -25.75 -15.81
C GLU A 396 -16.52 -25.49 -16.71
N ASP A 397 -17.20 -24.38 -16.48
CA ASP A 397 -18.37 -23.95 -17.28
C ASP A 397 -17.99 -23.70 -18.74
N HIS A 398 -16.82 -23.08 -18.98
CA HIS A 398 -16.32 -22.80 -20.33
C HIS A 398 -16.02 -24.11 -21.08
N LEU A 399 -15.24 -25.01 -20.47
CA LEU A 399 -14.91 -26.31 -21.11
C LEU A 399 -16.16 -27.14 -21.35
N GLY A 400 -17.14 -27.12 -20.44
CA GLY A 400 -18.43 -27.79 -20.64
C GLY A 400 -19.19 -27.26 -21.86
N ARG A 401 -19.18 -25.93 -22.08
CA ARG A 401 -19.81 -25.31 -23.23
C ARG A 401 -19.02 -25.63 -24.52
N VAL A 402 -17.71 -25.72 -24.49
CA VAL A 402 -16.88 -26.12 -25.61
C VAL A 402 -17.22 -27.56 -26.01
N LEU A 403 -17.37 -28.48 -25.03
CA LEU A 403 -17.78 -29.87 -25.31
C LEU A 403 -19.15 -29.95 -25.99
N GLU A 404 -20.14 -29.20 -25.48
CA GLU A 404 -21.47 -29.12 -26.07
C GLU A 404 -21.37 -28.66 -27.54
N TRP A 405 -20.61 -27.61 -27.78
CA TRP A 405 -20.37 -27.05 -29.10
C TRP A 405 -19.75 -28.08 -30.05
N LEU A 406 -18.66 -28.75 -29.64
CA LEU A 406 -17.97 -29.79 -30.44
C LEU A 406 -18.90 -30.97 -30.73
N SER A 407 -19.74 -31.36 -29.76
CA SER A 407 -20.72 -32.45 -29.91
C SER A 407 -21.73 -32.13 -31.03
N LEU A 408 -22.21 -30.88 -31.05
CA LEU A 408 -23.15 -30.42 -32.10
C LEU A 408 -22.48 -30.41 -33.47
N GLU A 409 -21.22 -30.01 -33.60
CA GLU A 409 -20.46 -30.03 -34.83
C GLU A 409 -20.22 -31.47 -35.33
N LEU A 410 -19.86 -32.36 -34.42
CA LEU A 410 -19.65 -33.76 -34.70
C LEU A 410 -20.96 -34.40 -35.18
N GLN A 411 -22.08 -34.14 -34.49
CA GLN A 411 -23.42 -34.61 -34.88
C GLN A 411 -23.78 -34.14 -36.30
N ALA A 412 -23.56 -32.84 -36.58
CA ALA A 412 -23.83 -32.28 -37.91
C ALA A 412 -23.03 -32.99 -39.01
N SER A 413 -21.73 -33.25 -38.74
CA SER A 413 -20.85 -33.95 -39.68
C SER A 413 -21.26 -35.42 -39.91
N GLN A 414 -21.74 -36.09 -38.85
CA GLN A 414 -22.19 -37.48 -38.90
C GLN A 414 -23.54 -37.64 -39.59
N THR A 415 -24.49 -36.73 -39.37
CA THR A 415 -25.86 -36.86 -39.85
C THR A 415 -26.12 -36.10 -41.16
N GLN A 416 -25.24 -35.16 -41.52
CA GLN A 416 -25.44 -34.18 -42.60
C GLN A 416 -26.65 -33.28 -42.38
N ASP A 417 -27.04 -33.10 -41.12
CA ASP A 417 -28.15 -32.22 -40.73
C ASP A 417 -27.60 -30.85 -40.37
N ASN A 418 -28.17 -29.80 -40.94
CA ASN A 418 -27.75 -28.43 -40.68
C ASN A 418 -28.34 -27.84 -39.36
N VAL A 419 -29.26 -28.57 -38.69
CA VAL A 419 -29.84 -28.07 -37.46
C VAL A 419 -28.83 -28.03 -36.31
N PRO A 420 -28.04 -29.12 -36.03
CA PRO A 420 -26.97 -29.05 -35.04
C PRO A 420 -25.89 -28.03 -35.41
N LEU A 421 -25.55 -27.90 -36.71
CA LEU A 421 -24.54 -26.91 -37.13
C LEU A 421 -24.99 -25.47 -36.86
N ARG A 422 -26.28 -25.16 -37.10
CA ARG A 422 -26.79 -23.82 -36.77
C ARG A 422 -26.77 -23.56 -35.27
N ALA A 423 -27.11 -24.59 -34.48
CA ALA A 423 -27.05 -24.49 -33.01
C ALA A 423 -25.58 -24.24 -32.56
N ALA A 424 -24.62 -24.98 -33.08
CA ALA A 424 -23.19 -24.80 -32.79
C ALA A 424 -22.74 -23.38 -33.15
N ASN A 425 -23.07 -22.90 -34.34
CA ASN A 425 -22.69 -21.55 -34.79
C ASN A 425 -23.29 -20.45 -33.89
N ALA A 426 -24.50 -20.68 -33.36
CA ALA A 426 -25.13 -19.72 -32.46
C ALA A 426 -24.40 -19.63 -31.11
N MET A 427 -23.59 -20.61 -30.71
CA MET A 427 -22.82 -20.61 -29.49
C MET A 427 -21.50 -19.80 -29.57
N ILE A 428 -20.99 -19.54 -30.78
CA ILE A 428 -19.68 -18.91 -30.96
C ILE A 428 -19.53 -17.59 -30.24
N PRO A 429 -20.49 -16.63 -30.32
CA PRO A 429 -20.33 -15.37 -29.59
C PRO A 429 -20.24 -15.57 -28.07
N GLU A 430 -21.03 -16.49 -27.53
CA GLU A 430 -20.99 -16.82 -26.09
C GLU A 430 -19.62 -17.40 -25.71
N LEU A 431 -19.13 -18.38 -26.47
CA LEU A 431 -17.84 -19.03 -26.21
C LEU A 431 -16.70 -18.01 -26.26
N SER A 432 -16.69 -17.11 -27.25
CA SER A 432 -15.68 -16.07 -27.38
C SER A 432 -15.73 -15.10 -26.18
N ALA A 433 -16.91 -14.72 -25.71
CA ALA A 433 -17.08 -13.83 -24.56
C ALA A 433 -16.61 -14.52 -23.26
N ARG A 434 -16.89 -15.83 -23.10
CA ARG A 434 -16.43 -16.62 -21.94
C ARG A 434 -14.92 -16.74 -21.93
N ASP A 435 -14.30 -17.08 -23.07
CA ASP A 435 -12.85 -17.18 -23.19
C ASP A 435 -12.16 -15.86 -22.84
N PHE A 436 -12.66 -14.75 -23.38
CA PHE A 436 -12.13 -13.41 -23.09
C PHE A 436 -12.22 -13.09 -21.60
N THR A 437 -13.38 -13.37 -20.98
CA THR A 437 -13.62 -13.10 -19.55
C THR A 437 -12.67 -13.94 -18.68
N LEU A 438 -12.51 -15.21 -19.02
CA LEU A 438 -11.64 -16.15 -18.31
C LEU A 438 -10.17 -15.67 -18.33
N LYS A 439 -9.67 -15.35 -19.52
CA LYS A 439 -8.29 -14.87 -19.71
C LYS A 439 -8.05 -13.55 -18.95
N ARG A 440 -9.02 -12.63 -18.99
CA ARG A 440 -8.95 -11.39 -18.25
C ARG A 440 -8.91 -11.64 -16.73
N ASN A 441 -9.78 -12.52 -16.22
CA ASN A 441 -9.83 -12.83 -14.79
C ASN A 441 -8.55 -13.53 -14.31
N LEU A 442 -8.01 -14.43 -15.12
CA LEU A 442 -6.72 -15.07 -14.86
C LEU A 442 -5.59 -14.04 -14.79
N SER A 443 -5.50 -13.15 -15.79
CA SER A 443 -4.48 -12.09 -15.82
C SER A 443 -4.61 -11.15 -14.63
N ASN A 444 -5.85 -10.78 -14.26
CA ASN A 444 -6.11 -9.94 -13.09
C ASN A 444 -5.63 -10.61 -11.80
N LEU A 445 -5.91 -11.90 -11.65
CA LEU A 445 -5.51 -12.65 -10.45
C LEU A 445 -3.98 -12.74 -10.36
N LYS A 446 -3.31 -13.05 -11.46
CA LYS A 446 -1.83 -13.05 -11.52
C LYS A 446 -1.28 -11.68 -11.17
N PHE A 447 -1.84 -10.60 -11.72
CA PHE A 447 -1.41 -9.22 -11.47
C PHE A 447 -1.53 -8.87 -9.99
N ILE A 448 -2.70 -9.13 -9.36
CA ILE A 448 -2.98 -8.79 -7.95
C ILE A 448 -1.96 -9.49 -7.02
N PHE A 449 -1.60 -10.74 -7.34
CA PHE A 449 -0.71 -11.54 -6.50
C PHE A 449 0.76 -11.47 -6.95
N ASN A 450 1.08 -10.61 -7.92
CA ASN A 450 2.42 -10.45 -8.48
C ASN A 450 3.02 -11.79 -8.93
N ILE A 451 2.20 -12.60 -9.61
CA ILE A 451 2.60 -13.90 -10.17
C ILE A 451 2.98 -13.68 -11.65
N PRO A 452 4.19 -14.05 -12.08
CA PRO A 452 4.60 -13.88 -13.48
C PRO A 452 3.75 -14.70 -14.44
N ASP A 453 3.64 -14.25 -15.70
CA ASP A 453 3.00 -14.98 -16.80
C ASP A 453 3.78 -16.23 -17.20
#